data_a814ce530868ddadfb893c0199e3c518
#
_entry.id   a814ce530868ddadfb893c0199e3c518
#
_cell.length_a   1.000
_cell.length_b   1.000
_cell.length_c   1.000
_cell.angle_alpha   90.00
_cell.angle_beta   90.00
_cell.angle_gamma   90.00
#
_symmetry.space_group_name_H-M   'P 1'
#
loop_
_entity.id
_entity.type
_entity.pdbx_description
1 polymer ?
#
loop_
_entity_poly.entity_id
_entity_poly.type
_entity_poly.pdbx_seq_one_letter_code
_entity_poly.pdbx_strand_id
1 'polypeptide(L)'
;MTNKDNEMILVFEKKVFEEIGLIEDMLATDVLSPLSEEDYEAMLEVINHSWDVGGSVKRRGDMEQDMSYLQPIPYTVIKQGDKYFTYTRLEGGGESRLHGKSSIGVGGHANDIEYAWNFEHLLAVNNSRELEEEVFIRDENGEEINSHYELAKDSVITGLMYNQKTKVDSLHLGVLNIISIPENWTVEPKETDTLEGRFLTKEEIQELDLENWTASALSVLQ
;
A
#
# COMPACT_ATOMS: atom_id res chain seq x y z
N MET A 1 16.99 -17.37 -1.52
CA MET A 1 16.53 -16.15 -0.79
C MET A 1 17.18 -14.97 -1.48
N THR A 2 16.40 -14.16 -2.18
CA THR A 2 16.87 -12.85 -2.62
C THR A 2 17.17 -12.07 -1.36
N ASN A 3 18.38 -11.56 -1.24
CA ASN A 3 18.75 -10.71 -0.12
C ASN A 3 17.99 -9.39 -0.30
N LYS A 4 16.87 -9.22 0.42
CA LYS A 4 15.99 -8.03 0.35
C LYS A 4 16.77 -6.71 0.49
N ASP A 5 17.89 -6.72 1.21
CA ASP A 5 18.74 -5.52 1.35
C ASP A 5 19.37 -5.06 0.03
N ASN A 6 19.49 -5.93 -0.98
CA ASN A 6 20.07 -5.59 -2.29
C ASN A 6 19.00 -5.22 -3.33
N GLU A 7 17.75 -5.23 -2.97
CA GLU A 7 16.65 -4.78 -3.82
C GLU A 7 16.82 -3.28 -4.14
N MET A 8 16.59 -2.92 -5.40
CA MET A 8 16.58 -1.52 -5.84
C MET A 8 15.15 -1.01 -5.81
N ILE A 9 14.91 -0.04 -4.94
CA ILE A 9 13.57 0.49 -4.66
C ILE A 9 13.47 1.96 -5.01
N LEU A 10 12.25 2.40 -5.28
CA LEU A 10 11.94 3.82 -5.42
C LEU A 10 12.00 4.52 -4.08
N VAL A 11 12.46 5.77 -4.12
CA VAL A 11 12.46 6.66 -2.96
C VAL A 11 12.18 8.09 -3.40
N PHE A 12 11.60 8.87 -2.50
CA PHE A 12 11.48 10.33 -2.62
C PHE A 12 12.43 11.01 -1.64
N GLU A 13 13.01 12.12 -2.03
CA GLU A 13 13.64 13.02 -1.06
C GLU A 13 12.57 13.61 -0.14
N LYS A 14 12.65 13.31 1.15
CA LYS A 14 11.64 13.73 2.14
C LYS A 14 11.45 15.24 2.19
N LYS A 15 12.52 16.01 1.97
CA LYS A 15 12.48 17.49 1.96
C LYS A 15 11.47 18.06 0.96
N VAL A 16 11.21 17.38 -0.16
CA VAL A 16 10.22 17.84 -1.16
C VAL A 16 8.83 17.88 -0.55
N PHE A 17 8.46 16.88 0.23
CA PHE A 17 7.19 16.84 0.96
C PHE A 17 7.15 17.79 2.15
N GLU A 18 8.28 18.06 2.80
CA GLU A 18 8.41 19.03 3.90
C GLU A 18 8.25 20.46 3.38
N GLU A 19 8.87 20.81 2.25
CA GLU A 19 8.83 22.14 1.66
C GLU A 19 7.41 22.60 1.24
N ILE A 20 6.55 21.65 0.90
CA ILE A 20 5.13 21.92 0.52
C ILE A 20 4.15 21.70 1.68
N GLY A 21 4.63 21.35 2.89
CA GLY A 21 3.78 21.17 4.08
C GLY A 21 3.06 19.81 4.15
N LEU A 22 3.28 18.92 3.20
CA LEU A 22 2.53 17.66 3.10
C LEU A 22 2.85 16.69 4.26
N ILE A 23 4.07 16.74 4.80
CA ILE A 23 4.46 15.94 5.97
C ILE A 23 3.64 16.34 7.19
N GLU A 24 3.49 17.64 7.45
CA GLU A 24 2.72 18.18 8.57
C GLU A 24 1.24 17.80 8.46
N ASP A 25 0.67 17.88 7.26
CA ASP A 25 -0.72 17.52 7.01
C ASP A 25 -0.97 16.01 7.25
N MET A 26 -0.08 15.14 6.75
CA MET A 26 -0.17 13.70 7.02
C MET A 26 0.04 13.36 8.50
N LEU A 27 0.96 14.05 9.20
CA LEU A 27 1.18 13.83 10.64
C LEU A 27 -0.02 14.26 11.49
N ALA A 28 -0.82 15.22 11.02
CA ALA A 28 -2.01 15.67 11.73
C ALA A 28 -3.16 14.66 11.67
N THR A 29 -3.23 13.85 10.63
CA THR A 29 -4.39 12.98 10.34
C THR A 29 -4.04 11.49 10.20
N ASP A 30 -2.74 11.12 10.18
CA ASP A 30 -2.17 9.81 9.79
C ASP A 30 -2.45 9.44 8.31
N VAL A 31 -3.45 10.04 7.67
CA VAL A 31 -3.79 9.84 6.25
C VAL A 31 -4.32 11.13 5.65
N LEU A 32 -3.75 11.54 4.53
CA LEU A 32 -4.27 12.62 3.70
C LEU A 32 -5.13 12.01 2.60
N SER A 33 -6.43 12.26 2.65
CA SER A 33 -7.41 11.75 1.67
C SER A 33 -8.11 12.91 0.97
N PRO A 34 -8.22 12.89 -0.37
CA PRO A 34 -8.94 13.92 -1.10
C PRO A 34 -10.44 13.88 -0.75
N LEU A 35 -11.03 15.06 -0.57
CA LEU A 35 -12.44 15.22 -0.24
C LEU A 35 -13.29 15.57 -1.48
N SER A 36 -12.64 15.95 -2.57
CA SER A 36 -13.25 16.34 -3.85
C SER A 36 -12.40 15.87 -5.02
N GLU A 37 -12.94 15.95 -6.24
CA GLU A 37 -12.20 15.69 -7.47
C GLU A 37 -11.01 16.67 -7.64
N GLU A 38 -11.22 17.94 -7.28
CA GLU A 38 -10.16 18.98 -7.30
C GLU A 38 -9.01 18.62 -6.34
N ASP A 39 -9.33 18.16 -5.12
CA ASP A 39 -8.31 17.72 -4.15
C ASP A 39 -7.56 16.49 -4.66
N TYR A 40 -8.27 15.58 -5.34
CA TYR A 40 -7.66 14.39 -5.94
C TYR A 40 -6.66 14.76 -7.04
N GLU A 41 -7.06 15.62 -7.99
CA GLU A 41 -6.17 16.09 -9.05
C GLU A 41 -4.95 16.83 -8.46
N ALA A 42 -5.16 17.69 -7.46
CA ALA A 42 -4.09 18.39 -6.78
C ALA A 42 -3.11 17.42 -6.08
N MET A 43 -3.61 16.37 -5.43
CA MET A 43 -2.79 15.33 -4.82
C MET A 43 -1.95 14.59 -5.86
N LEU A 44 -2.54 14.22 -7.00
CA LEU A 44 -1.82 13.56 -8.09
C LEU A 44 -0.73 14.45 -8.69
N GLU A 45 -1.03 15.74 -8.92
CA GLU A 45 -0.05 16.70 -9.42
C GLU A 45 1.14 16.82 -8.45
N VAL A 46 0.87 16.92 -7.15
CA VAL A 46 1.91 16.99 -6.12
C VAL A 46 2.78 15.71 -6.13
N ILE A 47 2.18 14.53 -6.20
CA ILE A 47 2.94 13.26 -6.21
C ILE A 47 3.79 13.16 -7.47
N ASN A 48 3.23 13.44 -8.65
CA ASN A 48 3.97 13.40 -9.90
C ASN A 48 5.12 14.43 -9.91
N HIS A 49 4.85 15.66 -9.45
CA HIS A 49 5.90 16.68 -9.30
C HIS A 49 6.99 16.22 -8.32
N SER A 50 6.63 15.64 -7.17
CA SER A 50 7.59 15.14 -6.20
C SER A 50 8.45 14.01 -6.76
N TRP A 51 7.89 13.17 -7.63
CA TRP A 51 8.64 12.17 -8.37
C TRP A 51 9.65 12.81 -9.33
N ASP A 52 9.23 13.79 -10.11
CA ASP A 52 10.08 14.46 -11.10
C ASP A 52 11.28 15.18 -10.49
N VAL A 53 11.11 15.79 -9.31
CA VAL A 53 12.15 16.62 -8.67
C VAL A 53 12.96 15.90 -7.59
N GLY A 54 12.41 14.89 -6.96
CA GLY A 54 13.01 14.21 -5.80
C GLY A 54 12.98 12.69 -5.83
N GLY A 55 12.39 12.10 -6.89
CA GLY A 55 12.36 10.66 -7.07
C GLY A 55 13.71 10.10 -7.49
N SER A 56 14.06 8.94 -6.98
CA SER A 56 15.28 8.21 -7.37
C SER A 56 15.16 6.73 -7.01
N VAL A 57 16.09 5.93 -7.57
CA VAL A 57 16.21 4.50 -7.28
C VAL A 57 17.42 4.26 -6.41
N LYS A 58 17.23 3.60 -5.28
CA LYS A 58 18.29 3.34 -4.31
C LYS A 58 18.22 1.92 -3.77
N ARG A 59 19.32 1.47 -3.18
CA ARG A 59 19.40 0.15 -2.56
C ARG A 59 18.61 0.15 -1.24
N ARG A 60 17.67 -0.79 -1.08
CA ARG A 60 16.77 -0.89 0.07
C ARG A 60 17.48 -0.91 1.42
N GLY A 61 18.55 -1.73 1.55
CA GLY A 61 19.28 -1.84 2.81
C GLY A 61 19.93 -0.53 3.29
N ASP A 62 20.25 0.40 2.38
CA ASP A 62 20.75 1.73 2.74
C ASP A 62 19.58 2.63 3.17
N MET A 63 18.44 2.53 2.50
CA MET A 63 17.25 3.35 2.77
C MET A 63 16.55 3.00 4.09
N GLU A 64 16.67 1.76 4.57
CA GLU A 64 16.20 1.35 5.91
C GLU A 64 16.92 2.09 7.07
N GLN A 65 17.98 2.84 6.77
CA GLN A 65 18.76 3.61 7.73
C GLN A 65 18.80 5.11 7.44
N ASP A 66 18.25 5.56 6.31
CA ASP A 66 18.34 6.95 5.85
C ASP A 66 17.00 7.67 5.97
N MET A 67 16.84 8.50 7.00
CA MET A 67 15.63 9.28 7.29
C MET A 67 15.39 10.46 6.33
N SER A 68 16.32 10.74 5.42
CA SER A 68 16.18 11.81 4.42
C SER A 68 15.36 11.41 3.20
N TYR A 69 14.96 10.12 3.14
CA TYR A 69 14.13 9.58 2.07
C TYR A 69 12.85 8.94 2.60
N LEU A 70 11.80 8.96 1.77
CA LEU A 70 10.56 8.21 1.96
C LEU A 70 10.48 7.12 0.90
N GLN A 71 10.16 5.91 1.34
CA GLN A 71 9.98 4.73 0.49
C GLN A 71 8.49 4.58 0.17
N PRO A 72 8.04 4.81 -1.09
CA PRO A 72 6.64 4.62 -1.43
C PRO A 72 6.27 3.13 -1.36
N ILE A 73 5.19 2.87 -0.66
CA ILE A 73 4.58 1.55 -0.51
C ILE A 73 3.19 1.60 -1.12
N PRO A 74 2.97 1.04 -2.31
CA PRO A 74 1.62 0.71 -2.76
C PRO A 74 0.90 -0.09 -1.68
N TYR A 75 -0.22 0.41 -1.18
CA TYR A 75 -1.04 -0.23 -0.15
C TYR A 75 -2.45 -0.42 -0.70
N THR A 76 -2.70 -1.60 -1.26
CA THR A 76 -3.91 -1.91 -2.02
C THR A 76 -4.93 -2.60 -1.15
N VAL A 77 -6.06 -1.95 -0.94
CA VAL A 77 -7.25 -2.52 -0.28
C VAL A 77 -8.14 -3.17 -1.31
N ILE A 78 -8.50 -4.44 -1.10
CA ILE A 78 -9.41 -5.19 -1.96
C ILE A 78 -10.81 -5.13 -1.34
N LYS A 79 -11.74 -4.47 -2.04
CA LYS A 79 -13.12 -4.27 -1.62
C LYS A 79 -14.07 -5.22 -2.38
N GLN A 80 -15.05 -5.78 -1.65
CA GLN A 80 -16.09 -6.64 -2.17
C GLN A 80 -17.43 -6.27 -1.52
N GLY A 81 -18.27 -5.54 -2.25
CA GLY A 81 -19.48 -4.95 -1.67
C GLY A 81 -19.15 -3.98 -0.54
N ASP A 82 -19.60 -4.25 0.66
CA ASP A 82 -19.34 -3.49 1.89
C ASP A 82 -18.19 -4.06 2.75
N LYS A 83 -17.49 -5.08 2.24
CA LYS A 83 -16.42 -5.79 2.94
C LYS A 83 -15.06 -5.52 2.33
N TYR A 84 -14.03 -5.71 3.15
CA TYR A 84 -12.62 -5.56 2.78
C TYR A 84 -11.87 -6.86 3.06
N PHE A 85 -11.02 -7.27 2.12
CA PHE A 85 -10.13 -8.40 2.37
C PHE A 85 -9.20 -8.05 3.52
N THR A 86 -9.25 -8.87 4.56
CA THR A 86 -8.48 -8.69 5.79
C THR A 86 -7.71 -9.96 6.06
N TYR A 87 -6.43 -9.84 6.35
CA TYR A 87 -5.61 -10.98 6.76
C TYR A 87 -5.00 -10.75 8.14
N THR A 88 -4.87 -11.83 8.90
CA THR A 88 -4.25 -11.84 10.23
C THR A 88 -2.94 -12.60 10.18
N ARG A 89 -1.87 -12.05 10.76
CA ARG A 89 -0.56 -12.70 10.81
C ARG A 89 -0.51 -13.73 11.91
N LEU A 90 -0.26 -14.99 11.54
CA LEU A 90 -0.15 -16.12 12.46
C LEU A 90 1.25 -16.19 13.09
N GLU A 91 1.37 -16.96 14.19
CA GLU A 91 2.67 -17.31 14.77
C GLU A 91 3.47 -18.18 13.80
N GLY A 92 4.62 -17.72 13.35
CA GLY A 92 5.45 -18.42 12.35
C GLY A 92 5.94 -17.54 11.22
N GLY A 93 5.30 -16.39 11.00
CA GLY A 93 5.79 -15.35 10.07
C GLY A 93 7.08 -14.68 10.54
N GLY A 94 7.85 -14.13 9.59
CA GLY A 94 9.18 -13.55 9.85
C GLY A 94 9.20 -12.34 10.77
N GLU A 95 8.09 -11.59 10.87
CA GLU A 95 7.99 -10.36 11.69
C GLU A 95 7.20 -10.59 12.98
N SER A 96 7.87 -11.11 14.02
CA SER A 96 7.22 -11.46 15.29
C SER A 96 6.46 -10.30 15.97
N ARG A 97 6.85 -9.04 15.73
CA ARG A 97 6.16 -7.84 16.23
C ARG A 97 4.73 -7.67 15.68
N LEU A 98 4.42 -8.33 14.56
CA LEU A 98 3.13 -8.26 13.88
C LEU A 98 2.27 -9.50 14.10
N HIS A 99 2.74 -10.50 14.86
CA HIS A 99 1.95 -11.71 15.15
C HIS A 99 0.63 -11.35 15.86
N GLY A 100 -0.46 -11.90 15.38
CA GLY A 100 -1.82 -11.62 15.86
C GLY A 100 -2.43 -10.33 15.32
N LYS A 101 -1.65 -9.48 14.64
CA LYS A 101 -2.17 -8.24 14.04
C LYS A 101 -2.81 -8.50 12.68
N SER A 102 -3.81 -7.68 12.39
CA SER A 102 -4.57 -7.74 11.13
C SER A 102 -4.27 -6.55 10.23
N SER A 103 -4.20 -6.82 8.92
CA SER A 103 -4.03 -5.84 7.87
C SER A 103 -5.10 -5.98 6.79
N ILE A 104 -5.44 -4.86 6.14
CA ILE A 104 -6.34 -4.82 4.98
C ILE A 104 -5.62 -4.49 3.68
N GLY A 105 -4.34 -4.12 3.75
CA GLY A 105 -3.57 -3.71 2.58
C GLY A 105 -2.61 -4.78 2.12
N VAL A 106 -2.67 -5.09 0.84
CA VAL A 106 -1.67 -5.88 0.11
C VAL A 106 -0.67 -4.90 -0.50
N GLY A 107 0.63 -5.12 -0.28
CA GLY A 107 1.63 -4.22 -0.83
C GLY A 107 3.03 -4.41 -0.27
N GLY A 108 3.98 -3.77 -0.94
CA GLY A 108 5.40 -3.81 -0.62
C GLY A 108 6.16 -2.64 -1.25
N HIS A 109 7.47 -2.72 -1.32
CA HIS A 109 8.29 -1.64 -1.87
C HIS A 109 8.06 -1.48 -3.38
N ALA A 110 7.90 -0.24 -3.82
CA ALA A 110 7.81 0.06 -5.24
C ALA A 110 9.20 -0.04 -5.89
N ASN A 111 9.30 -0.77 -7.00
CA ASN A 111 10.49 -0.93 -7.80
C ASN A 111 10.44 -0.01 -9.02
N ASP A 112 11.61 0.32 -9.59
CA ASP A 112 11.70 1.08 -10.83
C ASP A 112 11.10 0.32 -12.00
N ILE A 113 10.36 1.05 -12.83
CA ILE A 113 9.73 0.55 -14.04
C ILE A 113 10.14 1.45 -15.21
N GLU A 114 11.13 1.02 -15.98
CA GLU A 114 11.75 1.80 -17.07
C GLU A 114 10.76 2.37 -18.10
N TYR A 115 9.60 1.70 -18.29
CA TYR A 115 8.56 2.13 -19.23
C TYR A 115 7.42 2.91 -18.60
N ALA A 116 7.49 3.22 -17.32
CA ALA A 116 6.47 4.04 -16.66
C ALA A 116 6.57 5.49 -17.17
N TRP A 117 5.41 6.06 -17.55
CA TRP A 117 5.34 7.44 -18.07
C TRP A 117 5.00 8.48 -17.01
N ASN A 118 4.51 8.07 -15.85
CA ASN A 118 4.26 8.90 -14.67
C ASN A 118 4.22 8.02 -13.42
N PHE A 119 4.09 8.64 -12.26
CA PHE A 119 4.08 7.93 -10.98
C PHE A 119 2.84 7.03 -10.79
N GLU A 120 1.67 7.43 -11.28
CA GLU A 120 0.45 6.62 -11.20
C GLU A 120 0.60 5.30 -11.96
N HIS A 121 1.12 5.35 -13.20
CA HIS A 121 1.39 4.13 -13.97
C HIS A 121 2.43 3.25 -13.28
N LEU A 122 3.47 3.84 -12.71
CA LEU A 122 4.47 3.13 -11.95
C LEU A 122 3.86 2.44 -10.72
N LEU A 123 2.94 3.11 -10.02
CA LEU A 123 2.18 2.53 -8.91
C LEU A 123 1.30 1.36 -9.38
N ALA A 124 0.55 1.53 -10.48
CA ALA A 124 -0.34 0.48 -10.99
C ALA A 124 0.44 -0.80 -11.33
N VAL A 125 1.62 -0.68 -11.93
CA VAL A 125 2.48 -1.83 -12.23
C VAL A 125 3.00 -2.49 -10.95
N ASN A 126 3.43 -1.70 -9.96
CA ASN A 126 3.88 -2.24 -8.68
C ASN A 126 2.73 -2.85 -7.87
N ASN A 127 1.53 -2.24 -7.86
CA ASN A 127 0.33 -2.83 -7.27
C ASN A 127 0.00 -4.20 -7.89
N SER A 128 0.08 -4.29 -9.23
CA SER A 128 -0.13 -5.56 -9.94
C SER A 128 0.85 -6.64 -9.48
N ARG A 129 2.13 -6.29 -9.38
CA ARG A 129 3.18 -7.22 -8.93
C ARG A 129 2.93 -7.70 -7.51
N GLU A 130 2.63 -6.79 -6.58
CA GLU A 130 2.36 -7.15 -5.17
C GLU A 130 1.09 -8.02 -5.03
N LEU A 131 0.02 -7.69 -5.76
CA LEU A 131 -1.18 -8.55 -5.79
C LEU A 131 -0.84 -9.95 -6.32
N GLU A 132 -0.04 -10.03 -7.40
CA GLU A 132 0.41 -11.31 -7.94
C GLU A 132 1.31 -12.09 -6.99
N GLU A 133 2.16 -11.41 -6.19
CA GLU A 133 3.08 -12.06 -5.25
C GLU A 133 2.38 -12.53 -3.97
N GLU A 134 1.40 -11.78 -3.45
CA GLU A 134 0.85 -11.93 -2.09
C GLU A 134 -0.48 -12.68 -2.03
N VAL A 135 -1.33 -12.61 -3.07
CA VAL A 135 -2.68 -13.17 -3.02
C VAL A 135 -3.05 -13.99 -4.26
N PHE A 136 -3.90 -14.98 -4.07
CA PHE A 136 -4.68 -15.59 -5.14
C PHE A 136 -6.03 -14.89 -5.23
N ILE A 137 -6.35 -14.35 -6.41
CA ILE A 137 -7.68 -13.82 -6.73
C ILE A 137 -8.30 -14.77 -7.75
N ARG A 138 -9.49 -15.33 -7.47
CA ARG A 138 -10.18 -16.26 -8.35
C ARG A 138 -11.58 -15.76 -8.67
N ASP A 139 -11.99 -16.00 -9.91
CA ASP A 139 -13.33 -15.70 -10.40
C ASP A 139 -14.40 -16.66 -9.83
N GLU A 140 -15.63 -16.48 -10.29
CA GLU A 140 -16.80 -17.31 -9.91
C GLU A 140 -16.67 -18.78 -10.32
N ASN A 141 -15.79 -19.11 -11.25
CA ASN A 141 -15.52 -20.49 -11.70
C ASN A 141 -14.35 -21.11 -10.92
N GLY A 142 -13.69 -20.35 -10.05
CA GLY A 142 -12.49 -20.75 -9.33
C GLY A 142 -11.21 -20.62 -10.17
N GLU A 143 -11.26 -19.97 -11.33
CA GLU A 143 -10.11 -19.71 -12.18
C GLU A 143 -9.32 -18.50 -11.66
N GLU A 144 -8.00 -18.65 -11.55
CA GLU A 144 -7.12 -17.57 -11.10
C GLU A 144 -7.07 -16.41 -12.10
N ILE A 145 -7.23 -15.20 -11.62
CA ILE A 145 -7.11 -13.98 -12.41
C ILE A 145 -5.63 -13.74 -12.74
N ASN A 146 -5.27 -13.94 -14.01
CA ASN A 146 -3.89 -13.81 -14.48
C ASN A 146 -3.49 -12.39 -14.87
N SER A 147 -4.41 -11.43 -14.84
CA SER A 147 -4.16 -10.04 -15.19
C SER A 147 -4.45 -9.11 -14.01
N HIS A 148 -3.62 -9.19 -12.96
CA HIS A 148 -3.70 -8.28 -11.83
C HIS A 148 -3.51 -6.81 -12.25
N TYR A 149 -2.81 -6.57 -13.37
CA TYR A 149 -2.66 -5.23 -13.93
C TYR A 149 -4.02 -4.62 -14.34
N GLU A 150 -4.93 -5.41 -14.91
CA GLU A 150 -6.26 -4.92 -15.27
C GLU A 150 -7.07 -4.48 -14.04
N LEU A 151 -6.83 -5.10 -12.88
CA LEU A 151 -7.41 -4.66 -11.60
C LEU A 151 -6.69 -3.43 -11.04
N ALA A 152 -5.36 -3.41 -11.12
CA ALA A 152 -4.53 -2.36 -10.53
C ALA A 152 -4.57 -1.03 -11.31
N LYS A 153 -4.68 -1.08 -12.64
CA LYS A 153 -4.73 0.13 -13.49
C LYS A 153 -5.95 1.01 -13.25
N ASP A 154 -7.05 0.39 -12.82
CA ASP A 154 -8.31 1.07 -12.50
C ASP A 154 -8.42 1.38 -10.99
N SER A 155 -7.36 1.12 -10.21
CA SER A 155 -7.32 1.48 -8.79
C SER A 155 -7.33 2.99 -8.62
N VAL A 156 -8.05 3.44 -7.59
CA VAL A 156 -8.12 4.86 -7.23
C VAL A 156 -7.19 5.11 -6.05
N ILE A 157 -6.25 6.05 -6.20
CA ILE A 157 -5.44 6.53 -5.07
C ILE A 157 -6.38 7.26 -4.12
N THR A 158 -6.64 6.66 -2.96
CA THR A 158 -7.60 7.18 -1.98
C THR A 158 -6.93 8.02 -0.91
N GLY A 159 -5.62 7.95 -0.79
CA GLY A 159 -4.88 8.77 0.16
C GLY A 159 -3.39 8.47 0.25
N LEU A 160 -2.70 9.36 0.94
CA LEU A 160 -1.30 9.21 1.32
C LEU A 160 -1.22 9.01 2.83
N MET A 161 -0.49 7.98 3.27
CA MET A 161 -0.34 7.61 4.67
C MET A 161 1.09 7.82 5.13
N TYR A 162 1.26 8.62 6.18
CA TYR A 162 2.55 8.80 6.81
C TYR A 162 2.37 9.08 8.30
N ASN A 163 3.17 8.43 9.13
CA ASN A 163 3.28 8.75 10.54
C ASN A 163 4.69 8.43 11.07
N GLN A 164 4.93 8.73 12.33
CA GLN A 164 6.22 8.51 12.99
C GLN A 164 6.07 7.66 14.28
N LYS A 165 5.06 6.79 14.33
CA LYS A 165 4.78 5.93 15.50
C LYS A 165 5.90 4.92 15.74
N THR A 166 6.54 4.46 14.66
CA THR A 166 7.72 3.61 14.71
C THR A 166 8.80 4.12 13.75
N LYS A 167 10.04 3.61 13.88
CA LYS A 167 11.10 3.91 12.91
C LYS A 167 10.71 3.47 11.49
N VAL A 168 10.04 2.34 11.36
CA VAL A 168 9.59 1.82 10.07
C VAL A 168 8.56 2.78 9.46
N ASP A 169 7.57 3.20 10.23
CA ASP A 169 6.54 4.13 9.74
C ASP A 169 7.15 5.46 9.26
N SER A 170 8.22 5.94 9.90
CA SER A 170 8.86 7.21 9.54
C SER A 170 9.74 7.16 8.28
N LEU A 171 10.00 5.96 7.73
CA LEU A 171 10.76 5.75 6.51
C LEU A 171 9.87 5.48 5.28
N HIS A 172 8.58 5.23 5.47
CA HIS A 172 7.68 4.78 4.42
C HIS A 172 6.56 5.78 4.17
N LEU A 173 6.19 5.92 2.90
CA LEU A 173 5.01 6.65 2.43
C LEU A 173 4.01 5.64 1.86
N GLY A 174 2.94 5.36 2.59
CA GLY A 174 1.86 4.52 2.09
C GLY A 174 1.04 5.25 1.04
N VAL A 175 0.87 4.64 -0.13
CA VAL A 175 -0.04 5.12 -1.16
C VAL A 175 -1.26 4.20 -1.14
N LEU A 176 -2.33 4.68 -0.49
CA LEU A 176 -3.57 3.92 -0.32
C LEU A 176 -4.34 3.85 -1.63
N ASN A 177 -4.56 2.64 -2.10
CA ASN A 177 -5.32 2.34 -3.30
C ASN A 177 -6.49 1.41 -2.97
N ILE A 178 -7.59 1.53 -3.70
CA ILE A 178 -8.73 0.62 -3.59
C ILE A 178 -8.98 -0.02 -4.94
N ILE A 179 -9.09 -1.34 -4.95
CA ILE A 179 -9.64 -2.10 -6.06
C ILE A 179 -10.96 -2.75 -5.62
N SER A 180 -11.93 -2.81 -6.51
CA SER A 180 -13.21 -3.47 -6.26
C SER A 180 -13.33 -4.72 -7.11
N ILE A 181 -13.76 -5.82 -6.48
CA ILE A 181 -13.98 -7.10 -7.15
C ILE A 181 -15.43 -7.55 -6.98
N PRO A 182 -15.95 -8.42 -7.89
CA PRO A 182 -17.28 -9.01 -7.76
C PRO A 182 -17.47 -9.80 -6.47
N GLU A 183 -18.68 -9.82 -5.92
CA GLU A 183 -19.00 -10.50 -4.65
C GLU A 183 -18.84 -12.03 -4.71
N ASN A 184 -18.88 -12.61 -5.90
CA ASN A 184 -18.71 -14.04 -6.13
C ASN A 184 -17.26 -14.46 -6.42
N TRP A 185 -16.31 -13.54 -6.36
CA TRP A 185 -14.89 -13.84 -6.44
C TRP A 185 -14.32 -14.19 -5.06
N THR A 186 -13.18 -14.86 -5.02
CA THR A 186 -12.48 -15.21 -3.79
C THR A 186 -11.07 -14.65 -3.77
N VAL A 187 -10.60 -14.31 -2.56
CA VAL A 187 -9.21 -13.87 -2.32
C VAL A 187 -8.63 -14.69 -1.18
N GLU A 188 -7.43 -15.21 -1.38
CA GLU A 188 -6.69 -15.97 -0.38
C GLU A 188 -5.23 -15.49 -0.35
N PRO A 189 -4.58 -15.36 0.82
CA PRO A 189 -3.15 -15.06 0.87
C PRO A 189 -2.36 -16.25 0.31
N LYS A 190 -1.23 -15.99 -0.35
CA LYS A 190 -0.36 -17.07 -0.86
C LYS A 190 0.42 -17.77 0.26
N GLU A 191 0.77 -17.04 1.30
CA GLU A 191 1.47 -17.57 2.48
C GLU A 191 0.48 -18.11 3.53
N THR A 192 -0.28 -19.15 3.20
CA THR A 192 -1.34 -19.72 4.06
C THR A 192 -0.83 -20.32 5.39
N ASP A 193 0.46 -20.63 5.49
CA ASP A 193 1.06 -21.14 6.74
C ASP A 193 1.28 -20.00 7.77
N THR A 194 1.30 -18.75 7.33
CA THR A 194 1.62 -17.58 8.13
C THR A 194 0.55 -16.48 8.12
N LEU A 195 -0.43 -16.59 7.21
CA LEU A 195 -1.52 -15.63 7.05
C LEU A 195 -2.87 -16.34 6.96
N GLU A 196 -3.88 -15.78 7.63
CA GLU A 196 -5.29 -16.17 7.48
C GLU A 196 -6.08 -14.99 6.93
N GLY A 197 -6.71 -15.17 5.74
CA GLY A 197 -7.43 -14.12 5.01
C GLY A 197 -8.95 -14.35 4.98
N ARG A 198 -9.74 -13.27 5.09
CA ARG A 198 -11.20 -13.28 4.94
C ARG A 198 -11.75 -11.90 4.62
N PHE A 199 -12.96 -11.83 4.07
CA PHE A 199 -13.66 -10.58 3.89
C PHE A 199 -14.46 -10.20 5.14
N LEU A 200 -14.25 -8.98 5.64
CA LEU A 200 -14.89 -8.43 6.83
C LEU A 200 -15.47 -7.03 6.56
N THR A 201 -16.54 -6.67 7.25
CA THR A 201 -17.02 -5.30 7.26
C THR A 201 -16.08 -4.40 8.06
N LYS A 202 -16.23 -3.09 7.91
CA LYS A 202 -15.43 -2.11 8.65
C LYS A 202 -15.58 -2.27 10.17
N GLU A 203 -16.79 -2.54 10.65
CA GLU A 203 -17.11 -2.77 12.07
C GLU A 203 -16.41 -4.01 12.59
N GLU A 204 -16.43 -5.12 11.84
CA GLU A 204 -15.75 -6.36 12.23
C GLU A 204 -14.23 -6.18 12.29
N ILE A 205 -13.67 -5.40 11.35
CA ILE A 205 -12.22 -5.11 11.31
C ILE A 205 -11.81 -4.28 12.55
N GLN A 206 -12.64 -3.33 12.98
CA GLN A 206 -12.34 -2.47 14.13
C GLN A 206 -12.24 -3.22 15.47
N GLU A 207 -12.77 -4.45 15.55
CA GLU A 207 -12.67 -5.31 16.74
C GLU A 207 -11.34 -6.11 16.79
N LEU A 208 -10.51 -6.04 15.74
CA LEU A 208 -9.25 -6.77 15.65
C LEU A 208 -8.07 -5.96 16.20
N ASP A 209 -6.95 -6.63 16.50
CA ASP A 209 -5.67 -5.94 16.76
C ASP A 209 -5.05 -5.54 15.41
N LEU A 210 -5.05 -4.24 15.12
CA LEU A 210 -4.72 -3.72 13.80
C LEU A 210 -3.24 -3.30 13.68
N GLU A 211 -2.69 -3.46 12.48
CA GLU A 211 -1.48 -2.75 12.09
C GLU A 211 -1.75 -1.24 11.98
N ASN A 212 -0.72 -0.40 12.19
CA ASN A 212 -0.87 1.06 12.22
C ASN A 212 -1.52 1.63 10.95
N TRP A 213 -1.08 1.18 9.77
CA TRP A 213 -1.63 1.66 8.50
C TRP A 213 -3.05 1.20 8.23
N THR A 214 -3.41 0.00 8.69
CA THR A 214 -4.81 -0.45 8.64
C THR A 214 -5.72 0.47 9.43
N ALA A 215 -5.31 0.83 10.65
CA ALA A 215 -6.09 1.75 11.48
C ALA A 215 -6.24 3.13 10.82
N SER A 216 -5.17 3.63 10.20
CA SER A 216 -5.20 4.90 9.43
C SER A 216 -6.12 4.78 8.21
N ALA A 217 -5.95 3.76 7.39
CA ALA A 217 -6.75 3.55 6.18
C ALA A 217 -8.24 3.43 6.48
N LEU A 218 -8.63 2.70 7.54
CA LEU A 218 -10.04 2.56 7.95
C LEU A 218 -10.73 3.90 8.25
N SER A 219 -9.98 4.93 8.63
CA SER A 219 -10.57 6.25 8.92
C SER A 219 -11.18 6.91 7.68
N VAL A 220 -10.69 6.59 6.48
CA VAL A 220 -11.11 7.20 5.21
C VAL A 220 -11.88 6.24 4.29
N LEU A 221 -11.92 4.95 4.59
CA LEU A 221 -12.75 3.98 3.86
C LEU A 221 -14.24 4.15 4.21
N GLN A 222 -15.08 4.05 3.16
CA GLN A 222 -16.54 4.19 3.25
C GLN A 222 -17.23 2.84 3.13
#